data_f27730fa2773b761d0a5ae2cecfe43cf
#
_entry.id   f27730fa2773b761d0a5ae2cecfe43cf
#
_cell.length_a   1.000
_cell.length_b   1.000
_cell.length_c   1.000
_cell.angle_alpha   90.00
_cell.angle_beta   90.00
_cell.angle_gamma   90.00
#
_symmetry.space_group_name_H-M   'P 1'
#
loop_
_entity.id
_entity.type
_entity.pdbx_description
1 polymer ?
#
loop_
_entity_poly.entity_id
_entity_poly.type
_entity_poly.pdbx_seq_one_letter_code
_entity_poly.pdbx_strand_id
1 'polypeptide(L)'
;MKIGFDDTPAAPVGTYSQHLARLLAEYAPEHEYIIDGKRCKEFDLYHGFRPGLPFPVLLRRIPCVMTVHNLNFLRYPHLYSLGERLVLLRLYRRMLRSASRVITVNRDAREELSDRLRIDPGRIEVVMPLAVRMPQNPPDGAELEGVRRKYALPRDFVLMLGTVE
;
A
#
# COMPACT_ATOMS: atom_id res chain seq x y z
N MET A 1 -13.01 -11.77 -13.91
CA MET A 1 -11.83 -12.30 -13.22
C MET A 1 -12.02 -12.18 -11.71
N LYS A 2 -11.45 -13.13 -10.97
CA LYS A 2 -11.37 -13.05 -9.50
C LYS A 2 -10.04 -12.42 -9.10
N ILE A 3 -10.09 -11.25 -8.48
CA ILE A 3 -8.92 -10.48 -8.07
C ILE A 3 -8.80 -10.56 -6.55
N GLY A 4 -7.74 -11.22 -6.08
CA GLY A 4 -7.46 -11.35 -4.67
C GLY A 4 -6.57 -10.24 -4.15
N PHE A 5 -6.93 -9.65 -3.02
CA PHE A 5 -6.12 -8.66 -2.31
C PHE A 5 -5.48 -9.25 -1.07
N ASP A 6 -4.30 -8.74 -0.75
CA ASP A 6 -3.65 -9.05 0.51
C ASP A 6 -4.54 -8.64 1.69
N ASP A 7 -4.85 -9.61 2.55
CA ASP A 7 -5.53 -9.32 3.81
C ASP A 7 -4.52 -8.70 4.78
N THR A 8 -4.61 -7.40 4.92
CA THR A 8 -3.75 -6.65 5.83
C THR A 8 -4.59 -6.00 6.91
N PRO A 9 -4.71 -6.61 8.10
CA PRO A 9 -5.47 -6.03 9.20
C PRO A 9 -4.83 -4.78 9.82
N ALA A 10 -3.57 -4.50 9.49
CA ALA A 10 -2.85 -3.36 10.06
C ALA A 10 -3.06 -2.08 9.23
N ALA A 11 -3.65 -1.07 9.85
CA ALA A 11 -3.63 0.30 9.31
C ALA A 11 -2.16 0.77 9.17
N PRO A 12 -1.83 1.58 8.13
CA PRO A 12 -2.69 2.19 7.11
C PRO A 12 -2.91 1.35 5.84
N VAL A 13 -2.16 0.27 5.66
CA VAL A 13 -2.19 -0.54 4.42
C VAL A 13 -3.52 -1.28 4.26
N GLY A 14 -4.12 -1.76 5.36
CA GLY A 14 -5.44 -2.41 5.33
C GLY A 14 -6.54 -1.46 4.85
N THR A 15 -6.50 -0.20 5.25
CA THR A 15 -7.44 0.82 4.79
C THR A 15 -7.27 1.10 3.28
N TYR A 16 -6.03 1.11 2.79
CA TYR A 16 -5.75 1.32 1.37
C TYR A 16 -6.31 0.16 0.52
N SER A 17 -6.05 -1.09 0.90
CA SER A 17 -6.52 -2.28 0.16
C SER A 17 -8.05 -2.36 0.13
N GLN A 18 -8.72 -2.09 1.25
CA GLN A 18 -10.18 -2.07 1.33
C GLN A 18 -10.79 -0.94 0.48
N HIS A 19 -10.17 0.25 0.52
CA HIS A 19 -10.61 1.39 -0.27
C HIS A 19 -10.44 1.12 -1.77
N LEU A 20 -9.29 0.58 -2.15
CA LEU A 20 -9.01 0.21 -3.53
C LEU A 20 -9.99 -0.85 -4.04
N ALA A 21 -10.23 -1.91 -3.26
CA ALA A 21 -11.17 -2.96 -3.65
C ALA A 21 -12.60 -2.41 -3.83
N ARG A 22 -13.04 -1.50 -2.96
CA ARG A 22 -14.35 -0.85 -3.08
C ARG A 22 -14.44 0.01 -4.33
N LEU A 23 -13.44 0.85 -4.58
CA LEU A 23 -13.41 1.70 -5.77
C LEU A 23 -13.37 0.88 -7.06
N LEU A 24 -12.55 -0.16 -7.09
CA LEU A 24 -12.49 -1.04 -8.25
C LEU A 24 -13.82 -1.76 -8.49
N ALA A 25 -14.52 -2.18 -7.44
CA ALA A 25 -15.86 -2.77 -7.58
C ALA A 25 -16.90 -1.77 -8.12
N GLU A 26 -16.72 -0.48 -7.88
CA GLU A 26 -17.55 0.60 -8.44
C GLU A 26 -17.21 0.88 -9.90
N TYR A 27 -15.93 0.91 -10.27
CA TYR A 27 -15.47 1.31 -11.61
C TYR A 27 -15.29 0.16 -12.61
N ALA A 28 -15.13 -1.07 -12.12
CA ALA A 28 -15.00 -2.29 -12.93
C ALA A 28 -15.80 -3.44 -12.31
N PRO A 29 -17.14 -3.32 -12.28
CA PRO A 29 -18.05 -4.27 -11.62
C PRO A 29 -18.09 -5.65 -12.27
N GLU A 30 -17.52 -5.82 -13.44
CA GLU A 30 -17.40 -7.10 -14.14
C GLU A 30 -16.38 -8.05 -13.51
N HIS A 31 -15.64 -7.60 -12.48
CA HIS A 31 -14.66 -8.39 -11.75
C HIS A 31 -15.12 -8.67 -10.31
N GLU A 32 -14.70 -9.80 -9.77
CA GLU A 32 -14.92 -10.16 -8.36
C GLU A 32 -13.68 -9.78 -7.55
N TYR A 33 -13.86 -9.00 -6.48
CA TYR A 33 -12.77 -8.51 -5.63
C TYR A 33 -12.84 -9.17 -4.26
N ILE A 34 -11.81 -9.90 -3.87
CA ILE A 34 -11.79 -10.72 -2.66
C ILE A 34 -10.65 -10.25 -1.76
N ILE A 35 -11.00 -9.78 -0.57
CA ILE A 35 -10.02 -9.43 0.48
C ILE A 35 -9.93 -10.63 1.43
N ASP A 36 -9.15 -11.62 1.07
CA ASP A 36 -8.91 -12.78 1.93
C ASP A 36 -7.64 -13.53 1.49
N GLY A 37 -6.56 -13.29 2.18
CA GLY A 37 -5.28 -13.97 1.92
C GLY A 37 -5.32 -15.50 2.07
N LYS A 38 -6.37 -16.06 2.68
CA LYS A 38 -6.52 -17.52 2.87
C LYS A 38 -7.07 -18.22 1.63
N ARG A 39 -7.76 -17.50 0.74
CA ARG A 39 -8.37 -18.02 -0.50
C ARG A 39 -7.49 -17.90 -1.73
N CYS A 40 -6.18 -17.77 -1.56
CA CYS A 40 -5.22 -17.61 -2.68
C CYS A 40 -5.31 -18.69 -3.77
N LYS A 41 -6.10 -19.73 -3.58
CA LYS A 41 -6.28 -20.81 -4.57
C LYS A 41 -7.29 -20.49 -5.67
N GLU A 42 -8.10 -19.48 -5.48
CA GLU A 42 -9.26 -19.16 -6.32
C GLU A 42 -9.06 -17.89 -7.17
N PHE A 43 -7.89 -17.25 -7.12
CA PHE A 43 -7.64 -16.00 -7.79
C PHE A 43 -7.07 -16.18 -9.20
N ASP A 44 -7.58 -15.38 -10.14
CA ASP A 44 -7.00 -15.21 -11.47
C ASP A 44 -5.86 -14.20 -11.46
N LEU A 45 -5.91 -13.24 -10.54
CA LEU A 45 -4.91 -12.19 -10.30
C LEU A 45 -4.77 -11.95 -8.79
N TYR A 46 -3.56 -11.77 -8.32
CA TYR A 46 -3.28 -11.38 -6.93
C TYR A 46 -2.68 -9.98 -6.86
N HIS A 47 -3.19 -9.14 -5.96
CA HIS A 47 -2.65 -7.81 -5.68
C HIS A 47 -2.12 -7.74 -4.26
N GLY A 48 -0.80 -7.68 -4.11
CA GLY A 48 -0.12 -7.61 -2.82
C GLY A 48 0.35 -6.21 -2.46
N PHE A 49 0.34 -5.91 -1.16
CA PHE A 49 0.75 -4.61 -0.60
C PHE A 49 1.90 -4.73 0.40
N ARG A 50 2.33 -5.93 0.72
CA ARG A 50 3.40 -6.22 1.68
C ARG A 50 4.55 -6.97 1.03
N PRO A 51 5.78 -6.86 1.57
CA PRO A 51 6.88 -7.68 1.13
C PRO A 51 6.61 -9.16 1.44
N GLY A 52 6.61 -9.96 0.39
CA GLY A 52 6.31 -11.39 0.44
C GLY A 52 5.06 -11.74 -0.35
N LEU A 53 5.14 -12.82 -1.13
CA LEU A 53 3.98 -13.38 -1.83
C LEU A 53 3.51 -14.62 -1.09
N PRO A 54 2.20 -14.83 -0.95
CA PRO A 54 1.66 -16.06 -0.42
C PRO A 54 2.20 -17.27 -1.20
N PHE A 55 2.56 -18.33 -0.49
CA PHE A 55 3.12 -19.54 -1.11
C PHE A 55 2.25 -20.11 -2.23
N PRO A 56 0.90 -20.16 -2.10
CA PRO A 56 0.03 -20.62 -3.18
C PRO A 56 0.11 -19.76 -4.44
N VAL A 57 0.31 -18.45 -4.32
CA VAL A 57 0.47 -17.52 -5.46
C VAL A 57 1.74 -17.86 -6.23
N LEU A 58 2.85 -18.08 -5.51
CA LEU A 58 4.12 -18.47 -6.09
C LEU A 58 4.06 -19.85 -6.76
N LEU A 59 3.49 -20.84 -6.06
CA LEU A 59 3.42 -22.22 -6.52
C LEU A 59 2.57 -22.38 -7.79
N ARG A 60 1.45 -21.67 -7.85
CA ARG A 60 0.49 -21.74 -8.97
C ARG A 60 0.82 -20.77 -10.09
N ARG A 61 1.85 -19.97 -9.94
CA ARG A 61 2.21 -18.90 -10.90
C ARG A 61 1.05 -17.96 -11.22
N ILE A 62 0.23 -17.66 -10.21
CA ILE A 62 -0.87 -16.70 -10.36
C ILE A 62 -0.25 -15.34 -10.73
N PRO A 63 -0.72 -14.69 -11.80
CA PRO A 63 -0.28 -13.34 -12.13
C PRO A 63 -0.44 -12.42 -10.92
N CYS A 64 0.57 -11.61 -10.63
CA CYS A 64 0.49 -10.72 -9.49
C CYS A 64 0.90 -9.28 -9.82
N VAL A 65 0.19 -8.35 -9.20
CA VAL A 65 0.52 -6.94 -9.12
C VAL A 65 0.98 -6.63 -7.70
N MET A 66 2.01 -5.82 -7.57
CA MET A 66 2.54 -5.45 -6.26
C MET A 66 2.55 -3.94 -6.09
N THR A 67 1.92 -3.45 -5.02
CA THR A 67 2.04 -2.02 -4.64
C THR A 67 3.14 -1.84 -3.60
N VAL A 68 4.09 -0.98 -3.91
CA VAL A 68 5.18 -0.59 -3.01
C VAL A 68 4.92 0.83 -2.51
N HIS A 69 4.54 0.95 -1.24
CA HIS A 69 4.24 2.24 -0.62
C HIS A 69 5.50 3.03 -0.27
N ASN A 70 6.52 2.35 0.23
CA ASN A 70 7.81 2.95 0.57
C ASN A 70 8.94 1.91 0.56
N LEU A 71 10.15 2.41 0.56
CA LEU A 71 11.39 1.63 0.64
C LEU A 71 12.25 2.14 1.80
N ASN A 72 11.64 2.40 2.96
CA ASN A 72 12.31 3.00 4.13
C ASN A 72 13.57 2.24 4.54
N PHE A 73 13.58 0.91 4.43
CA PHE A 73 14.76 0.10 4.73
C PHE A 73 15.97 0.37 3.81
N LEU A 74 15.75 0.96 2.64
CA LEU A 74 16.80 1.44 1.73
C LEU A 74 17.14 2.91 1.97
N ARG A 75 16.12 3.73 2.25
CA ARG A 75 16.28 5.19 2.43
C ARG A 75 16.86 5.54 3.80
N TYR A 76 16.42 4.83 4.85
CA TYR A 76 16.82 5.06 6.25
C TYR A 76 17.44 3.78 6.86
N PRO A 77 18.62 3.36 6.35
CA PRO A 77 19.21 2.09 6.75
C PRO A 77 19.59 2.01 8.23
N HIS A 78 19.77 3.16 8.89
CA HIS A 78 20.09 3.24 10.31
C HIS A 78 18.93 2.86 11.25
N LEU A 79 17.69 2.85 10.75
CA LEU A 79 16.49 2.41 11.50
C LEU A 79 16.30 0.88 11.49
N TYR A 80 17.13 0.16 10.76
CA TYR A 80 17.00 -1.29 10.58
C TYR A 80 18.32 -1.99 10.87
N SER A 81 18.27 -3.13 11.55
CA SER A 81 19.44 -3.98 11.68
C SER A 81 19.90 -4.54 10.33
N LEU A 82 21.16 -4.93 10.23
CA LEU A 82 21.72 -5.53 9.01
C LEU A 82 20.93 -6.79 8.59
N GLY A 83 20.51 -7.62 9.57
CA GLY A 83 19.71 -8.82 9.32
C GLY A 83 18.35 -8.50 8.71
N GLU A 84 17.61 -7.56 9.30
CA GLU A 84 16.31 -7.11 8.78
C GLU A 84 16.44 -6.56 7.36
N ARG A 85 17.43 -5.72 7.11
CA ARG A 85 17.66 -5.16 5.77
C ARG A 85 17.92 -6.24 4.73
N LEU A 86 18.74 -7.23 5.04
CA LEU A 86 19.04 -8.34 4.14
C LEU A 86 17.80 -9.20 3.86
N VAL A 87 16.99 -9.47 4.89
CA VAL A 87 15.73 -10.20 4.75
C VAL A 87 14.76 -9.41 3.87
N LEU A 88 14.52 -8.15 4.19
CA LEU A 88 13.62 -7.28 3.41
C LEU A 88 14.09 -7.17 1.96
N LEU A 89 15.37 -6.94 1.72
CA LEU A 89 15.94 -6.84 0.38
C LEU A 89 15.70 -8.11 -0.45
N ARG A 90 15.90 -9.29 0.15
CA ARG A 90 15.65 -10.58 -0.52
C ARG A 90 14.16 -10.79 -0.82
N LEU A 91 13.30 -10.48 0.17
CA LEU A 91 11.84 -10.61 0.01
C LEU A 91 11.33 -9.69 -1.09
N TYR A 92 11.70 -8.39 -1.05
CA TYR A 92 11.30 -7.42 -2.07
C TYR A 92 11.81 -7.82 -3.46
N ARG A 93 13.09 -8.16 -3.60
CA ARG A 93 13.63 -8.60 -4.89
C ARG A 93 12.92 -9.81 -5.46
N ARG A 94 12.66 -10.82 -4.63
CA ARG A 94 11.95 -12.03 -5.07
C ARG A 94 10.53 -11.71 -5.51
N MET A 95 9.79 -10.97 -4.70
CA MET A 95 8.43 -10.55 -4.94
C MET A 95 8.30 -9.72 -6.23
N LEU A 96 9.10 -8.66 -6.35
CA LEU A 96 9.04 -7.73 -7.48
C LEU A 96 9.46 -8.38 -8.79
N ARG A 97 10.40 -9.33 -8.77
CA ARG A 97 10.75 -10.11 -9.96
C ARG A 97 9.62 -11.02 -10.41
N SER A 98 8.85 -11.56 -9.49
CA SER A 98 7.69 -12.43 -9.76
C SER A 98 6.44 -11.65 -10.17
N ALA A 99 6.36 -10.35 -9.85
CA ALA A 99 5.22 -9.53 -10.17
C ALA A 99 5.15 -9.22 -11.68
N SER A 100 3.95 -9.28 -12.25
CA SER A 100 3.70 -8.88 -13.64
C SER A 100 3.78 -7.37 -13.80
N ARG A 101 3.31 -6.63 -12.81
CA ARG A 101 3.40 -5.17 -12.70
C ARG A 101 3.70 -4.75 -11.27
N VAL A 102 4.36 -3.62 -11.14
CA VAL A 102 4.65 -2.96 -9.86
C VAL A 102 3.99 -1.61 -9.87
N ILE A 103 3.22 -1.31 -8.84
CA ILE A 103 2.63 0.01 -8.60
C ILE A 103 3.45 0.69 -7.50
N THR A 104 3.73 1.97 -7.69
CA THR A 104 4.33 2.80 -6.64
C THR A 104 3.57 4.12 -6.51
N VAL A 105 3.65 4.73 -5.34
CA VAL A 105 2.83 5.89 -4.99
C VAL A 105 3.46 7.23 -5.36
N ASN A 106 4.72 7.23 -5.76
CA ASN A 106 5.44 8.44 -6.19
C ASN A 106 6.60 8.12 -7.15
N ARG A 107 7.15 9.17 -7.77
CA ARG A 107 8.24 9.05 -8.75
C ARG A 107 9.56 8.63 -8.11
N ASP A 108 9.87 9.13 -6.92
CA ASP A 108 11.10 8.79 -6.21
C ASP A 108 11.19 7.28 -5.93
N ALA A 109 10.07 6.68 -5.50
CA ALA A 109 10.02 5.23 -5.29
C ALA A 109 10.19 4.45 -6.60
N ARG A 110 9.71 4.96 -7.75
CA ARG A 110 9.98 4.36 -9.06
C ARG A 110 11.48 4.33 -9.37
N GLU A 111 12.17 5.44 -9.17
CA GLU A 111 13.61 5.55 -9.36
C GLU A 111 14.37 4.61 -8.43
N GLU A 112 14.03 4.58 -7.14
CA GLU A 112 14.63 3.65 -6.18
C GLU A 112 14.42 2.17 -6.55
N LEU A 113 13.22 1.81 -7.02
CA LEU A 113 12.90 0.46 -7.50
C LEU A 113 13.77 0.09 -8.72
N SER A 114 13.89 0.99 -9.67
CA SER A 114 14.71 0.78 -10.86
C SER A 114 16.19 0.69 -10.51
N ASP A 115 16.73 1.67 -9.81
CA ASP A 115 18.17 1.82 -9.61
C ASP A 115 18.73 0.85 -8.57
N ARG A 116 18.06 0.73 -7.42
CA ARG A 116 18.56 -0.07 -6.30
C ARG A 116 18.11 -1.53 -6.34
N LEU A 117 16.89 -1.80 -6.82
CA LEU A 117 16.34 -3.15 -6.88
C LEU A 117 16.44 -3.78 -8.28
N ARG A 118 16.84 -3.01 -9.29
CA ARG A 118 16.99 -3.44 -10.68
C ARG A 118 15.69 -4.00 -11.25
N ILE A 119 14.59 -3.29 -11.01
CA ILE A 119 13.29 -3.60 -11.60
C ILE A 119 13.17 -2.80 -12.89
N ASP A 120 12.72 -3.47 -13.96
CA ASP A 120 12.49 -2.85 -15.27
C ASP A 120 11.50 -1.67 -15.13
N PRO A 121 11.89 -0.43 -15.49
CA PRO A 121 11.03 0.74 -15.43
C PRO A 121 9.72 0.58 -16.23
N GLY A 122 9.73 -0.21 -17.30
CA GLY A 122 8.52 -0.51 -18.10
C GLY A 122 7.48 -1.38 -17.39
N ARG A 123 7.84 -1.94 -16.23
CA ARG A 123 6.94 -2.71 -15.36
C ARG A 123 6.43 -1.91 -14.17
N ILE A 124 6.91 -0.67 -13.99
CA ILE A 124 6.59 0.16 -12.83
C ILE A 124 5.64 1.27 -13.24
N GLU A 125 4.45 1.26 -12.64
CA GLU A 125 3.44 2.30 -12.78
C GLU A 125 3.43 3.19 -11.54
N VAL A 126 3.34 4.50 -11.76
CA VAL A 126 3.20 5.48 -10.66
C VAL A 126 1.73 5.84 -10.54
N VAL A 127 1.10 5.37 -9.47
CA VAL A 127 -0.30 5.67 -9.16
C VAL A 127 -0.34 6.38 -7.81
N MET A 128 -0.59 7.68 -7.83
CA MET A 128 -0.77 8.45 -6.60
C MET A 128 -2.03 7.98 -5.89
N PRO A 129 -1.96 7.69 -4.58
CA PRO A 129 -3.15 7.33 -3.81
C PRO A 129 -4.18 8.45 -3.92
N LEU A 130 -5.40 8.08 -4.28
CA LEU A 130 -6.50 9.02 -4.27
C LEU A 130 -6.70 9.55 -2.85
N ALA A 131 -6.82 10.85 -2.71
CA ALA A 131 -7.23 11.46 -1.46
C ALA A 131 -8.57 10.82 -1.02
N VAL A 132 -8.64 10.42 0.23
CA VAL A 132 -9.93 10.05 0.85
C VAL A 132 -10.90 11.18 0.56
N ARG A 133 -12.11 10.86 0.12
CA ARG A 133 -13.15 11.89 -0.07
C ARG A 133 -13.19 12.77 1.16
N MET A 134 -12.80 14.01 1.00
CA MET A 134 -12.99 15.01 2.05
C MET A 134 -14.49 15.05 2.37
N PRO A 135 -14.89 15.17 3.63
CA PRO A 135 -16.28 15.36 3.99
C PRO A 135 -16.87 16.46 3.12
N GLN A 136 -18.02 16.20 2.48
CA GLN A 136 -18.66 17.21 1.61
C GLN A 136 -19.10 18.43 2.39
N ASN A 137 -19.38 18.24 3.68
CA ASN A 137 -19.71 19.31 4.60
C ASN A 137 -18.52 19.50 5.56
N PRO A 138 -17.93 20.70 5.60
CA PRO A 138 -16.97 21.02 6.65
C PRO A 138 -17.68 20.91 8.01
N PRO A 139 -16.95 20.52 9.08
CA PRO A 139 -17.53 20.49 10.42
C PRO A 139 -18.06 21.87 10.80
N ASP A 140 -19.16 21.90 11.53
CA ASP A 140 -19.72 23.16 11.99
C ASP A 140 -18.86 23.82 13.08
N GLY A 141 -19.15 25.08 13.40
CA GLY A 141 -18.40 25.82 14.39
C GLY A 141 -18.45 25.22 15.79
N ALA A 142 -19.56 24.55 16.14
CA ALA A 142 -19.72 23.90 17.45
C ALA A 142 -18.89 22.62 17.56
N GLU A 143 -18.81 21.84 16.50
CA GLU A 143 -17.94 20.65 16.40
C GLU A 143 -16.47 21.05 16.51
N LEU A 144 -16.04 22.07 15.77
CA LEU A 144 -14.67 22.60 15.83
C LEU A 144 -14.30 23.08 17.23
N GLU A 145 -15.19 23.79 17.89
CA GLU A 145 -14.97 24.29 19.24
C GLU A 145 -14.95 23.15 20.27
N GLY A 146 -15.74 22.10 20.04
CA GLY A 146 -15.71 20.85 20.82
C GLY A 146 -14.34 20.17 20.74
N VAL A 147 -13.77 20.05 19.54
CA VAL A 147 -12.44 19.47 19.32
C VAL A 147 -11.36 20.34 19.95
N ARG A 148 -11.43 21.67 19.78
CA ARG A 148 -10.48 22.61 20.41
C ARG A 148 -10.44 22.44 21.93
N ARG A 149 -11.59 22.40 22.57
CA ARG A 149 -11.68 22.18 24.04
C ARG A 149 -11.16 20.82 24.46
N LYS A 150 -11.55 19.77 23.75
CA LYS A 150 -11.12 18.39 24.07
C LYS A 150 -9.60 18.22 24.07
N TYR A 151 -8.91 18.86 23.12
CA TYR A 151 -7.46 18.73 22.96
C TYR A 151 -6.67 19.96 23.42
N ALA A 152 -7.33 20.92 24.08
CA ALA A 152 -6.72 22.18 24.55
C ALA A 152 -5.90 22.89 23.44
N LEU A 153 -6.43 22.93 22.24
CA LEU A 153 -5.73 23.50 21.09
C LEU A 153 -5.72 25.03 21.17
N PRO A 154 -4.58 25.70 20.94
CA PRO A 154 -4.51 27.15 20.83
C PRO A 154 -5.29 27.62 19.58
N ARG A 155 -5.50 28.95 19.48
CA ARG A 155 -6.19 29.53 18.34
C ARG A 155 -5.48 29.22 17.02
N ASP A 156 -4.17 29.39 17.02
CA ASP A 156 -3.31 29.14 15.88
C ASP A 156 -2.34 27.99 16.22
N PHE A 157 -2.32 26.96 15.42
CA PHE A 157 -1.42 25.80 15.62
C PHE A 157 -1.06 25.17 14.27
N VAL A 158 0.05 24.46 14.26
CA VAL A 158 0.47 23.61 13.14
C VAL A 158 0.19 22.17 13.51
N LEU A 159 -0.65 21.50 12.71
CA LEU A 159 -0.94 20.08 12.88
C LEU A 159 -0.01 19.25 11.99
N MET A 160 0.73 18.32 12.61
CA MET A 160 1.47 17.28 11.91
C MET A 160 0.81 15.93 12.16
N LEU A 161 0.41 15.25 11.09
CA LEU A 161 -0.12 13.88 11.14
C LEU A 161 0.99 12.92 10.73
N GLY A 162 1.34 12.01 11.60
CA GLY A 162 2.38 11.01 11.32
C GLY A 162 2.70 10.15 12.54
N THR A 163 3.46 9.09 12.31
CA THR A 163 4.13 8.36 13.38
C THR A 163 5.45 9.05 13.70
N VAL A 164 5.71 9.30 14.98
CA VAL A 164 7.04 9.69 15.46
C VAL A 164 7.75 8.39 15.78
N GLU A 165 8.76 8.03 14.98
CA GLU A 165 9.65 6.89 15.20
C GLU A 165 10.94 7.36 15.90
#